data_faf0704b4db190646cfb0079811b84f2
#
_entry.id   faf0704b4db190646cfb0079811b84f2
#
_cell.length_a   1.000
_cell.length_b   1.000
_cell.length_c   1.000
_cell.angle_alpha   90.00
_cell.angle_beta   90.00
_cell.angle_gamma   90.00
#
_symmetry.space_group_name_H-M   'P 1'
#
loop_
_entity.id
_entity.type
_entity.pdbx_description
1 polymer ?
#
loop_
_entity_poly.entity_id
_entity_poly.type
_entity_poly.pdbx_seq_one_letter_code
_entity_poly.pdbx_strand_id
1 'polypeptide(L)'
;MKIKNNESEFNQFLTNTIKSLNKIECFGDLIEKSEEQVISPLNEIRLEAMSNNMTLKTIVNNYEDKLNQIISDSDKFYLVNAGRMNHGKSSLLNSLTGQVEDVFEVQDKRTTVKNKTYQYNENIYFIDTPGLNANDSDDQEAIKAYNQANIILFVHNLSVGDIRKEEIRDIKTIISRFNNIDNLVDKFVLVLTGKDAIQSKDDLNNIKHKVLLDIKNETGLTGFKVFTVSNTTYKNGLKNNKNKLIEHSGIKLLHEYIDSFIMSSNSEIQDRICERIDLETEKVKDKLQLLKEEQTEKLKKEEKVINEFKSRINDILNSRFYIIEQANDRLNRCMDEISSLRG
;
A
#
# COMPACT_ATOMS: atom_id res chain seq x y z
N MET A 1 -13.90 -5.17 -42.81
CA MET A 1 -15.12 -5.09 -41.99
C MET A 1 -14.97 -5.77 -40.60
N LYS A 2 -14.35 -6.94 -40.48
CA LYS A 2 -14.13 -7.62 -39.18
C LYS A 2 -13.19 -6.87 -38.20
N ILE A 3 -12.19 -6.11 -38.72
CA ILE A 3 -11.24 -5.37 -37.86
C ILE A 3 -11.92 -4.20 -37.13
N LYS A 4 -12.83 -3.45 -37.81
CA LYS A 4 -13.55 -2.32 -37.18
C LYS A 4 -14.49 -2.72 -36.05
N ASN A 5 -15.09 -3.92 -36.11
CA ASN A 5 -15.98 -4.39 -35.04
C ASN A 5 -15.19 -4.72 -33.76
N ASN A 6 -14.03 -5.39 -33.87
CA ASN A 6 -13.21 -5.74 -32.70
C ASN A 6 -12.68 -4.50 -31.95
N GLU A 7 -12.39 -3.41 -32.65
CA GLU A 7 -11.84 -2.19 -32.06
C GLU A 7 -12.90 -1.33 -31.37
N SER A 8 -14.10 -1.27 -31.94
CA SER A 8 -15.26 -0.62 -31.30
C SER A 8 -15.68 -1.37 -30.02
N GLU A 9 -15.68 -2.70 -30.08
CA GLU A 9 -15.96 -3.57 -28.94
C GLU A 9 -14.91 -3.41 -27.84
N PHE A 10 -13.63 -3.30 -28.19
CA PHE A 10 -12.55 -3.08 -27.23
C PHE A 10 -12.62 -1.72 -26.53
N ASN A 11 -12.90 -0.63 -27.25
CA ASN A 11 -13.08 0.69 -26.66
C ASN A 11 -14.34 0.77 -25.79
N GLN A 12 -15.39 0.06 -26.15
CA GLN A 12 -16.61 -0.05 -25.34
C GLN A 12 -16.34 -0.87 -24.08
N PHE A 13 -15.54 -1.93 -24.17
CA PHE A 13 -15.06 -2.71 -23.04
C PHE A 13 -14.23 -1.85 -22.06
N LEU A 14 -13.23 -1.10 -22.52
CA LEU A 14 -12.45 -0.19 -21.67
C LEU A 14 -13.33 0.85 -20.97
N THR A 15 -14.30 1.40 -21.67
CA THR A 15 -15.26 2.37 -21.12
C THR A 15 -16.13 1.74 -20.04
N ASN A 16 -16.60 0.51 -20.25
CA ASN A 16 -17.41 -0.22 -19.28
C ASN A 16 -16.57 -0.65 -18.07
N THR A 17 -15.31 -1.05 -18.28
CA THR A 17 -14.37 -1.37 -17.19
C THR A 17 -14.11 -0.16 -16.29
N ILE A 18 -13.85 1.02 -16.88
CA ILE A 18 -13.69 2.27 -16.12
C ILE A 18 -14.99 2.63 -15.35
N LYS A 19 -16.17 2.45 -15.96
CA LYS A 19 -17.45 2.66 -15.28
C LYS A 19 -17.70 1.66 -14.15
N SER A 20 -17.26 0.41 -14.31
CA SER A 20 -17.38 -0.62 -13.26
C SER A 20 -16.44 -0.33 -12.09
N LEU A 21 -15.21 0.13 -12.37
CA LEU A 21 -14.27 0.59 -11.35
C LEU A 21 -14.80 1.82 -10.58
N ASN A 22 -15.53 2.72 -11.25
CA ASN A 22 -16.18 3.86 -10.59
C ASN A 22 -17.33 3.46 -9.65
N LYS A 23 -17.94 2.29 -9.84
CA LYS A 23 -18.95 1.75 -8.90
C LYS A 23 -18.34 1.16 -7.64
N ILE A 24 -17.04 0.95 -7.62
CA ILE A 24 -16.28 0.43 -6.47
C ILE A 24 -15.93 1.56 -5.46
N GLU A 25 -16.32 2.81 -5.72
CA GLU A 25 -16.06 3.98 -4.86
C GLU A 25 -16.77 3.97 -3.49
N CYS A 26 -17.59 2.97 -3.19
CA CYS A 26 -18.29 2.83 -1.91
C CYS A 26 -17.94 1.54 -1.19
N PHE A 27 -16.64 1.31 -0.94
CA PHE A 27 -16.17 0.09 -0.28
C PHE A 27 -16.53 -0.01 1.22
N GLY A 28 -16.87 1.09 1.88
CA GLY A 28 -17.34 1.06 3.26
C GLY A 28 -18.51 0.12 3.49
N ASP A 29 -19.41 0.03 2.51
CA ASP A 29 -20.56 -0.88 2.54
C ASP A 29 -20.24 -2.32 2.12
N LEU A 30 -19.03 -2.58 1.59
CA LEU A 30 -18.65 -3.87 1.02
C LEU A 30 -17.89 -4.77 2.00
N ILE A 31 -17.32 -4.22 3.07
CA ILE A 31 -16.69 -5.02 4.12
C ILE A 31 -17.75 -5.79 4.92
N GLU A 32 -19.00 -5.30 4.96
CA GLU A 32 -20.14 -6.06 5.48
C GLU A 32 -20.75 -7.07 4.48
N LYS A 33 -20.36 -7.00 3.20
CA LYS A 33 -20.86 -7.87 2.15
C LYS A 33 -19.78 -8.86 1.76
N SER A 34 -20.15 -10.15 1.76
CA SER A 34 -19.27 -11.30 1.48
C SER A 34 -18.28 -11.07 0.32
N GLU A 35 -17.10 -11.69 0.41
CA GLU A 35 -16.05 -11.73 -0.63
C GLU A 35 -16.59 -11.94 -2.06
N GLU A 36 -17.68 -12.68 -2.22
CA GLU A 36 -18.39 -12.92 -3.48
C GLU A 36 -18.86 -11.65 -4.20
N GLN A 37 -19.23 -10.59 -3.47
CA GLN A 37 -19.77 -9.36 -4.06
C GLN A 37 -18.69 -8.37 -4.53
N VAL A 38 -17.47 -8.47 -3.99
CA VAL A 38 -16.32 -7.68 -4.43
C VAL A 38 -15.67 -8.33 -5.66
N ILE A 39 -15.64 -9.66 -5.68
CA ILE A 39 -14.98 -10.47 -6.72
C ILE A 39 -15.85 -10.59 -7.99
N SER A 40 -17.19 -10.51 -7.87
CA SER A 40 -18.12 -10.67 -9.00
C SER A 40 -17.91 -9.65 -10.14
N PRO A 41 -17.81 -8.34 -9.91
CA PRO A 41 -17.52 -7.37 -10.97
C PRO A 41 -16.13 -7.58 -11.62
N LEU A 42 -15.15 -8.01 -10.82
CA LEU A 42 -13.79 -8.31 -11.30
C LEU A 42 -13.75 -9.56 -12.17
N ASN A 43 -14.58 -10.57 -11.87
CA ASN A 43 -14.69 -11.78 -12.67
C ASN A 43 -15.30 -11.52 -14.05
N GLU A 44 -16.28 -10.63 -14.16
CA GLU A 44 -16.83 -10.20 -15.46
C GLU A 44 -15.77 -9.49 -16.31
N ILE A 45 -15.05 -8.54 -15.72
CA ILE A 45 -13.92 -7.84 -16.35
C ILE A 45 -12.84 -8.83 -16.78
N ARG A 46 -12.54 -9.83 -15.94
CA ARG A 46 -11.54 -10.87 -16.20
C ARG A 46 -11.92 -11.78 -17.36
N LEU A 47 -13.16 -12.23 -17.45
CA LEU A 47 -13.63 -13.08 -18.53
C LEU A 47 -13.56 -12.37 -19.90
N GLU A 48 -13.93 -11.11 -19.95
CA GLU A 48 -13.87 -10.28 -21.14
C GLU A 48 -12.41 -9.92 -21.54
N ALA A 49 -11.55 -9.61 -20.56
CA ALA A 49 -10.13 -9.34 -20.78
C ALA A 49 -9.35 -10.57 -21.26
N MET A 50 -9.74 -11.76 -20.82
CA MET A 50 -9.09 -13.02 -21.23
C MET A 50 -9.23 -13.32 -22.70
N SER A 51 -10.25 -12.79 -23.38
CA SER A 51 -10.51 -13.06 -24.80
C SER A 51 -9.69 -12.16 -25.75
N ASN A 52 -9.23 -10.98 -25.36
CA ASN A 52 -8.86 -9.94 -26.31
C ASN A 52 -7.52 -9.22 -26.11
N ASN A 53 -6.86 -9.22 -24.95
CA ASN A 53 -5.58 -8.51 -24.81
C ASN A 53 -4.73 -8.96 -23.60
N MET A 54 -3.50 -9.44 -23.86
CA MET A 54 -2.59 -9.93 -22.81
C MET A 54 -2.17 -8.84 -21.79
N THR A 55 -2.11 -7.58 -22.21
CA THR A 55 -1.77 -6.43 -21.34
C THR A 55 -2.88 -6.12 -20.35
N LEU A 56 -4.13 -6.14 -20.80
CA LEU A 56 -5.30 -5.97 -19.94
C LEU A 56 -5.40 -7.07 -18.89
N LYS A 57 -5.21 -8.31 -19.32
CA LYS A 57 -5.18 -9.46 -18.40
C LYS A 57 -4.15 -9.28 -17.28
N THR A 58 -2.97 -8.79 -17.62
CA THR A 58 -1.91 -8.54 -16.63
C THR A 58 -2.31 -7.43 -15.65
N ILE A 59 -2.94 -6.35 -16.13
CA ILE A 59 -3.40 -5.25 -15.26
C ILE A 59 -4.46 -5.74 -14.30
N VAL A 60 -5.46 -6.48 -14.79
CA VAL A 60 -6.56 -7.00 -13.97
C VAL A 60 -6.06 -8.01 -12.93
N ASN A 61 -5.21 -8.96 -13.32
CA ASN A 61 -4.65 -9.94 -12.38
C ASN A 61 -3.81 -9.25 -11.28
N ASN A 62 -2.96 -8.29 -11.65
CA ASN A 62 -2.16 -7.55 -10.67
C ASN A 62 -3.03 -6.72 -9.71
N TYR A 63 -4.16 -6.20 -10.17
CA TYR A 63 -5.11 -5.48 -9.32
C TYR A 63 -5.83 -6.45 -8.37
N GLU A 64 -6.30 -7.58 -8.88
CA GLU A 64 -6.93 -8.64 -8.08
C GLU A 64 -5.99 -9.14 -6.98
N ASP A 65 -4.73 -9.45 -7.33
CA ASP A 65 -3.71 -9.88 -6.36
C ASP A 65 -3.50 -8.83 -5.26
N LYS A 66 -3.47 -7.55 -5.63
CA LYS A 66 -3.35 -6.46 -4.66
C LYS A 66 -4.56 -6.30 -3.77
N LEU A 67 -5.78 -6.38 -4.33
CA LEU A 67 -7.01 -6.34 -3.53
C LEU A 67 -7.05 -7.51 -2.53
N ASN A 68 -6.76 -8.72 -2.98
CA ASN A 68 -6.70 -9.91 -2.13
C ASN A 68 -5.66 -9.72 -1.01
N GLN A 69 -4.51 -9.14 -1.32
CA GLN A 69 -3.51 -8.81 -0.31
C GLN A 69 -4.02 -7.76 0.69
N ILE A 70 -4.66 -6.68 0.22
CA ILE A 70 -5.23 -5.65 1.10
C ILE A 70 -6.29 -6.27 2.01
N ILE A 71 -7.21 -7.08 1.48
CA ILE A 71 -8.26 -7.75 2.23
C ILE A 71 -7.66 -8.75 3.24
N SER A 72 -6.70 -9.57 2.83
CA SER A 72 -6.06 -10.55 3.71
C SER A 72 -5.25 -9.91 4.84
N ASP A 73 -4.78 -8.67 4.65
CA ASP A 73 -4.07 -7.90 5.67
C ASP A 73 -5.01 -7.03 6.52
N SER A 74 -6.28 -6.93 6.14
CA SER A 74 -7.27 -6.04 6.76
C SER A 74 -7.59 -6.40 8.21
N ASP A 75 -7.63 -7.69 8.51
CA ASP A 75 -7.95 -8.17 9.85
C ASP A 75 -6.73 -8.25 10.76
N LYS A 76 -5.53 -7.98 10.24
CA LYS A 76 -4.29 -8.10 10.99
C LYS A 76 -3.91 -6.80 11.66
N PHE A 77 -3.68 -6.88 12.95
CA PHE A 77 -3.16 -5.79 13.75
C PHE A 77 -1.67 -6.00 14.03
N TYR A 78 -0.85 -5.07 13.56
CA TYR A 78 0.59 -5.14 13.72
C TYR A 78 1.07 -4.18 14.81
N LEU A 79 1.60 -4.74 15.89
CA LEU A 79 2.34 -4.03 16.90
C LEU A 79 3.82 -4.18 16.63
N VAL A 80 4.49 -3.07 16.37
CA VAL A 80 5.89 -3.03 15.95
C VAL A 80 6.71 -2.34 17.02
N ASN A 81 7.79 -2.96 17.48
CA ASN A 81 8.73 -2.26 18.32
C ASN A 81 9.80 -1.53 17.52
N ALA A 82 10.23 -0.39 18.01
CA ALA A 82 11.28 0.45 17.47
C ALA A 82 12.25 0.86 18.58
N GLY A 83 13.45 1.31 18.21
CA GLY A 83 14.45 1.79 19.16
C GLY A 83 15.76 1.04 19.06
N ARG A 84 16.74 1.47 19.84
CA ARG A 84 18.13 1.00 19.75
C ARG A 84 18.34 -0.41 20.32
N MET A 85 19.40 -1.04 19.89
CA MET A 85 19.84 -2.32 20.46
C MET A 85 20.04 -2.17 21.98
N ASN A 86 19.70 -3.22 22.74
CA ASN A 86 19.81 -3.30 24.21
C ASN A 86 18.89 -2.32 24.98
N HIS A 87 17.94 -1.68 24.32
CA HIS A 87 16.91 -0.87 25.00
C HIS A 87 15.73 -1.70 25.54
N GLY A 88 15.76 -3.00 25.39
CA GLY A 88 14.77 -3.92 25.96
C GLY A 88 13.55 -4.17 25.06
N LYS A 89 13.70 -4.00 23.73
CA LYS A 89 12.61 -4.24 22.74
C LYS A 89 12.06 -5.66 22.79
N SER A 90 12.91 -6.67 22.59
CA SER A 90 12.52 -8.09 22.63
C SER A 90 12.01 -8.49 24.00
N SER A 91 12.61 -7.95 25.08
CA SER A 91 12.13 -8.17 26.45
C SER A 91 10.76 -7.56 26.71
N LEU A 92 10.46 -6.40 26.07
CA LEU A 92 9.14 -5.77 26.16
C LEU A 92 8.08 -6.62 25.47
N LEU A 93 8.36 -7.08 24.25
CA LEU A 93 7.43 -7.97 23.54
C LEU A 93 7.20 -9.28 24.30
N ASN A 94 8.25 -9.87 24.87
CA ASN A 94 8.11 -11.04 25.75
C ASN A 94 7.21 -10.75 26.96
N SER A 95 7.34 -9.56 27.57
CA SER A 95 6.47 -9.16 28.66
C SER A 95 5.01 -9.00 28.22
N LEU A 96 4.77 -8.48 27.01
CA LEU A 96 3.42 -8.32 26.45
C LEU A 96 2.78 -9.66 26.06
N THR A 97 3.56 -10.72 25.76
CA THR A 97 2.97 -12.05 25.53
C THR A 97 2.38 -12.67 26.80
N GLY A 98 2.74 -12.17 27.98
CA GLY A 98 2.31 -12.73 29.28
C GLY A 98 2.90 -14.10 29.58
N GLN A 99 3.82 -14.60 28.77
CA GLN A 99 4.44 -15.91 28.95
C GLN A 99 5.68 -15.82 29.87
N VAL A 100 5.93 -16.89 30.62
CA VAL A 100 7.13 -16.98 31.48
C VAL A 100 8.37 -17.25 30.62
N GLU A 101 8.22 -18.02 29.57
CA GLU A 101 9.28 -18.31 28.61
C GLU A 101 9.38 -17.22 27.53
N ASP A 102 10.63 -16.96 27.11
CA ASP A 102 10.87 -15.93 26.10
C ASP A 102 10.55 -16.47 24.69
N VAL A 103 9.62 -15.81 24.01
CA VAL A 103 9.28 -16.05 22.60
C VAL A 103 10.30 -15.39 21.67
N PHE A 104 10.73 -14.18 22.04
CA PHE A 104 11.76 -13.43 21.36
C PHE A 104 13.11 -13.61 22.05
N GLU A 105 14.15 -13.89 21.30
CA GLU A 105 15.49 -14.02 21.85
C GLU A 105 15.98 -12.70 22.47
N VAL A 106 16.42 -12.78 23.72
CA VAL A 106 17.00 -11.65 24.46
C VAL A 106 18.48 -11.96 24.71
N GLN A 107 19.37 -11.34 23.94
CA GLN A 107 20.82 -11.49 24.10
C GLN A 107 21.51 -10.13 23.98
N ASP A 108 22.69 -10.01 24.59
CA ASP A 108 23.53 -8.81 24.51
C ASP A 108 24.24 -8.65 23.15
N LYS A 109 24.15 -9.64 22.28
CA LYS A 109 24.68 -9.59 20.91
C LYS A 109 23.55 -9.32 19.93
N ARG A 110 23.90 -8.79 18.75
CA ARG A 110 22.96 -8.57 17.64
C ARG A 110 22.29 -9.90 17.26
N THR A 111 21.02 -10.07 17.68
CA THR A 111 20.26 -11.31 17.46
C THR A 111 19.22 -11.16 16.36
N THR A 112 18.66 -9.95 16.19
CA THR A 112 17.62 -9.69 15.20
C THR A 112 18.26 -9.10 13.94
N VAL A 113 18.41 -9.93 12.89
CA VAL A 113 18.92 -9.54 11.56
C VAL A 113 17.77 -9.28 10.60
N LYS A 114 16.63 -9.91 10.83
CA LYS A 114 15.38 -9.73 10.07
C LYS A 114 14.24 -9.54 11.06
N ASN A 115 13.15 -8.89 10.61
CA ASN A 115 11.94 -8.80 11.42
C ASN A 115 11.50 -10.20 11.87
N LYS A 116 11.32 -10.38 13.19
CA LYS A 116 10.72 -11.59 13.74
C LYS A 116 9.26 -11.30 14.04
N THR A 117 8.37 -11.96 13.37
CA THR A 117 6.93 -11.84 13.56
C THR A 117 6.42 -12.98 14.44
N TYR A 118 5.67 -12.64 15.46
CA TYR A 118 4.97 -13.58 16.35
C TYR A 118 3.48 -13.29 16.34
N GLN A 119 2.70 -14.30 16.01
CA GLN A 119 1.24 -14.20 16.09
C GLN A 119 0.81 -14.36 17.54
N TYR A 120 0.36 -13.26 18.13
CA TYR A 120 -0.04 -13.22 19.54
C TYR A 120 -1.43 -13.85 19.76
N ASN A 121 -2.38 -13.56 18.85
CA ASN A 121 -3.67 -14.21 18.73
C ASN A 121 -4.11 -14.27 17.25
N GLU A 122 -5.36 -14.60 16.98
CA GLU A 122 -5.86 -14.80 15.60
C GLU A 122 -5.47 -13.66 14.66
N ASN A 123 -5.58 -12.42 15.13
CA ASN A 123 -5.42 -11.23 14.28
C ASN A 123 -4.32 -10.26 14.75
N ILE A 124 -3.66 -10.50 15.87
CA ILE A 124 -2.63 -9.60 16.43
C ILE A 124 -1.24 -10.20 16.24
N TYR A 125 -0.37 -9.41 15.64
CA TYR A 125 1.01 -9.77 15.32
C TYR A 125 1.98 -8.82 16.00
N PHE A 126 2.94 -9.35 16.74
CA PHE A 126 4.06 -8.61 17.27
C PHE A 126 5.25 -8.73 16.33
N ILE A 127 5.86 -7.59 16.00
CA ILE A 127 7.05 -7.56 15.14
C ILE A 127 8.22 -7.00 15.92
N ASP A 128 9.23 -7.84 16.14
CA ASP A 128 10.53 -7.43 16.68
C ASP A 128 11.43 -6.98 15.54
N THR A 129 11.77 -5.68 15.50
CA THR A 129 12.60 -5.12 14.45
C THR A 129 14.07 -5.10 14.85
N PRO A 130 15.00 -5.26 13.89
CA PRO A 130 16.40 -4.91 14.11
C PRO A 130 16.49 -3.43 14.50
N GLY A 131 17.47 -3.07 15.35
CA GLY A 131 17.73 -1.66 15.67
C GLY A 131 18.19 -0.91 14.43
N LEU A 132 17.63 0.29 14.19
CA LEU A 132 18.04 1.16 13.09
C LEU A 132 19.55 1.51 13.15
N ASN A 133 20.13 1.79 11.98
CA ASN A 133 21.55 2.10 11.79
C ASN A 133 22.54 0.95 12.14
N ALA A 134 22.08 -0.29 12.06
CA ALA A 134 22.97 -1.44 12.15
C ALA A 134 23.65 -1.74 10.80
N ASN A 135 22.87 -1.70 9.70
CA ASN A 135 23.29 -1.67 8.29
C ASN A 135 22.08 -1.36 7.39
N ASP A 136 22.32 -1.04 6.11
CA ASP A 136 21.27 -0.65 5.15
C ASP A 136 20.17 -1.71 4.99
N SER A 137 20.51 -3.01 5.08
CA SER A 137 19.53 -4.08 4.94
C SER A 137 18.59 -4.18 6.16
N ASP A 138 19.10 -3.93 7.36
CA ASP A 138 18.33 -3.94 8.59
C ASP A 138 17.39 -2.73 8.64
N ASP A 139 17.86 -1.59 8.16
CA ASP A 139 17.04 -0.36 8.08
C ASP A 139 15.87 -0.55 7.12
N GLN A 140 16.06 -1.23 5.98
CA GLN A 140 14.98 -1.55 5.04
C GLN A 140 13.93 -2.49 5.66
N GLU A 141 14.37 -3.50 6.40
CA GLU A 141 13.45 -4.42 7.09
C GLU A 141 12.66 -3.70 8.19
N ALA A 142 13.31 -2.87 9.00
CA ALA A 142 12.61 -2.06 10.01
C ALA A 142 11.59 -1.10 9.37
N ILE A 143 11.95 -0.44 8.26
CA ILE A 143 11.04 0.45 7.52
C ILE A 143 9.81 -0.28 7.00
N LYS A 144 9.94 -1.50 6.48
CA LYS A 144 8.80 -2.32 6.06
C LYS A 144 7.83 -2.56 7.21
N ALA A 145 8.36 -2.88 8.40
CA ALA A 145 7.55 -3.08 9.59
C ALA A 145 6.82 -1.79 10.00
N TYR A 146 7.50 -0.63 9.98
CA TYR A 146 6.87 0.65 10.35
C TYR A 146 5.74 1.05 9.39
N ASN A 147 5.88 0.76 8.09
CA ASN A 147 4.84 1.08 7.10
C ASN A 147 3.53 0.29 7.31
N GLN A 148 3.62 -0.93 7.87
CA GLN A 148 2.43 -1.76 8.14
C GLN A 148 1.93 -1.65 9.58
N ALA A 149 2.64 -0.92 10.46
CA ALA A 149 2.32 -0.83 11.87
C ALA A 149 0.99 -0.14 12.14
N ASN A 150 0.16 -0.77 12.97
CA ASN A 150 -1.00 -0.13 13.58
C ASN A 150 -0.59 0.65 14.82
N ILE A 151 0.40 0.13 15.58
CA ILE A 151 1.02 0.78 16.72
C ILE A 151 2.54 0.59 16.67
N ILE A 152 3.28 1.66 16.97
CA ILE A 152 4.74 1.64 17.07
C ILE A 152 5.13 1.90 18.52
N LEU A 153 5.75 0.90 19.16
CA LEU A 153 6.32 1.04 20.49
C LEU A 153 7.78 1.49 20.37
N PHE A 154 8.04 2.78 20.50
CA PHE A 154 9.41 3.28 20.54
C PHE A 154 10.01 3.10 21.92
N VAL A 155 11.04 2.26 22.02
CA VAL A 155 11.60 1.80 23.29
C VAL A 155 12.87 2.56 23.61
N HIS A 156 12.87 3.30 24.73
CA HIS A 156 14.03 3.96 25.31
C HIS A 156 14.33 3.38 26.69
N ASN A 157 15.61 3.11 26.98
CA ASN A 157 16.03 2.56 28.25
C ASN A 157 16.45 3.70 29.21
N LEU A 158 15.73 3.87 30.30
CA LEU A 158 15.98 4.89 31.32
C LEU A 158 17.40 4.81 31.96
N SER A 159 18.01 3.62 32.01
CA SER A 159 19.38 3.49 32.52
C SER A 159 20.43 4.16 31.65
N VAL A 160 20.10 4.50 30.42
CA VAL A 160 20.98 5.26 29.50
C VAL A 160 20.92 6.76 29.83
N GLY A 161 19.88 7.21 30.56
CA GLY A 161 19.62 8.61 30.87
C GLY A 161 18.87 9.32 29.75
N ASP A 162 19.45 10.40 29.22
CA ASP A 162 18.85 11.22 28.16
C ASP A 162 18.74 10.48 26.83
N ILE A 163 17.74 10.86 26.01
CA ILE A 163 17.61 10.33 24.67
C ILE A 163 18.80 10.77 23.79
N ARG A 164 19.36 9.84 23.07
CA ARG A 164 20.56 10.06 22.25
C ARG A 164 20.21 10.64 20.88
N LYS A 165 21.15 11.33 20.26
CA LYS A 165 20.97 11.89 18.89
C LYS A 165 20.61 10.83 17.85
N GLU A 166 21.11 9.60 18.03
CA GLU A 166 20.78 8.47 17.19
C GLU A 166 19.32 8.07 17.31
N GLU A 167 18.77 8.05 18.52
CA GLU A 167 17.35 7.74 18.77
C GLU A 167 16.45 8.83 18.17
N ILE A 168 16.87 10.08 18.28
CA ILE A 168 16.19 11.21 17.61
C ILE A 168 16.18 11.01 16.09
N ARG A 169 17.28 10.57 15.49
CA ARG A 169 17.33 10.23 14.05
C ARG A 169 16.37 9.10 13.70
N ASP A 170 16.31 8.08 14.54
CA ASP A 170 15.40 6.95 14.37
C ASP A 170 13.93 7.42 14.40
N ILE A 171 13.57 8.31 15.35
CA ILE A 171 12.24 8.93 15.41
C ILE A 171 11.96 9.77 14.15
N LYS A 172 12.92 10.59 13.68
CA LYS A 172 12.78 11.37 12.45
C LYS A 172 12.57 10.45 11.23
N THR A 173 13.25 9.30 11.18
CA THR A 173 13.06 8.28 10.15
C THR A 173 11.64 7.71 10.19
N ILE A 174 11.11 7.41 11.36
CA ILE A 174 9.72 6.96 11.51
C ILE A 174 8.77 8.07 11.04
N ILE A 175 8.92 9.31 11.50
CA ILE A 175 8.08 10.46 11.11
C ILE A 175 8.03 10.61 9.58
N SER A 176 9.17 10.48 8.90
CA SER A 176 9.24 10.65 7.43
C SER A 176 8.42 9.62 6.64
N ARG A 177 7.92 8.57 7.28
CA ARG A 177 7.06 7.53 6.65
C ARG A 177 5.57 7.85 6.72
N PHE A 178 5.20 8.88 7.45
CA PHE A 178 3.82 9.32 7.58
C PHE A 178 3.61 10.64 6.85
N ASN A 179 2.55 10.73 6.06
CA ASN A 179 2.22 11.92 5.29
C ASN A 179 1.88 13.12 6.18
N ASN A 180 1.34 12.83 7.38
CA ASN A 180 1.02 13.82 8.39
C ASN A 180 1.52 13.33 9.76
N ILE A 181 2.12 14.23 10.55
CA ILE A 181 2.62 13.94 11.89
C ILE A 181 1.47 13.56 12.84
N ASP A 182 0.28 14.12 12.64
CA ASP A 182 -0.91 13.83 13.45
C ASP A 182 -1.31 12.35 13.31
N ASN A 183 -1.23 11.77 12.11
CA ASN A 183 -1.49 10.35 11.87
C ASN A 183 -0.49 9.42 12.59
N LEU A 184 0.70 9.91 12.90
CA LEU A 184 1.69 9.17 13.67
C LEU A 184 1.43 9.28 15.17
N VAL A 185 0.97 10.43 15.68
CA VAL A 185 0.79 10.69 17.13
C VAL A 185 -0.04 9.61 17.78
N ASP A 186 -1.14 9.23 17.17
CA ASP A 186 -2.05 8.21 17.69
C ASP A 186 -1.44 6.80 17.69
N LYS A 187 -0.54 6.53 16.74
CA LYS A 187 0.14 5.23 16.59
C LYS A 187 1.46 5.13 17.35
N PHE A 188 2.05 6.25 17.75
CA PHE A 188 3.36 6.31 18.38
C PHE A 188 3.22 6.24 19.90
N VAL A 189 3.82 5.22 20.49
CA VAL A 189 3.86 5.04 21.96
C VAL A 189 5.31 5.01 22.41
N LEU A 190 5.69 5.95 23.25
CA LEU A 190 7.00 5.94 23.89
C LEU A 190 6.98 5.02 25.10
N VAL A 191 7.82 3.98 25.07
CA VAL A 191 7.97 3.04 26.19
C VAL A 191 9.34 3.23 26.84
N LEU A 192 9.33 3.72 28.06
CA LEU A 192 10.51 3.92 28.89
C LEU A 192 10.75 2.66 29.71
N THR A 193 11.76 1.86 29.32
CA THR A 193 12.13 0.61 30.01
C THR A 193 13.15 0.87 31.11
N GLY A 194 13.44 -0.14 31.93
CA GLY A 194 14.47 -0.04 33.01
C GLY A 194 14.06 0.80 34.20
N LYS A 195 12.75 0.94 34.47
CA LYS A 195 12.20 1.65 35.62
C LYS A 195 12.81 1.18 36.94
N ASP A 196 13.10 -0.10 37.07
CA ASP A 196 13.69 -0.74 38.24
C ASP A 196 15.16 -0.34 38.48
N ALA A 197 15.85 0.21 37.50
CA ALA A 197 17.21 0.73 37.68
C ALA A 197 17.24 2.13 38.33
N ILE A 198 16.13 2.85 38.35
CA ILE A 198 16.03 4.21 38.87
C ILE A 198 15.51 4.15 40.31
N GLN A 199 16.34 4.60 41.26
CA GLN A 199 16.03 4.49 42.69
C GLN A 199 15.07 5.58 43.18
N SER A 200 15.21 6.80 42.66
CA SER A 200 14.42 7.96 43.06
C SER A 200 13.25 8.19 42.11
N LYS A 201 12.07 8.48 42.67
CA LYS A 201 10.90 8.88 41.88
C LYS A 201 11.10 10.25 41.21
N ASP A 202 11.88 11.12 41.85
CA ASP A 202 12.19 12.44 41.28
C ASP A 202 13.15 12.34 40.14
N ASP A 203 14.17 11.46 40.20
CA ASP A 203 15.08 11.19 39.08
C ASP A 203 14.32 10.60 37.89
N LEU A 204 13.41 9.66 38.15
CA LEU A 204 12.55 9.11 37.13
C LEU A 204 11.73 10.19 36.40
N ASN A 205 11.14 11.10 37.15
CA ASN A 205 10.35 12.19 36.58
C ASN A 205 11.23 13.17 35.81
N ASN A 206 12.42 13.50 36.32
CA ASN A 206 13.37 14.37 35.66
C ASN A 206 13.86 13.81 34.34
N ILE A 207 14.28 12.53 34.28
CA ILE A 207 14.70 11.85 33.05
C ILE A 207 13.53 11.80 32.05
N LYS A 208 12.36 11.39 32.50
CA LYS A 208 11.15 11.36 31.65
C LYS A 208 10.85 12.73 31.05
N HIS A 209 10.85 13.79 31.88
CA HIS A 209 10.57 15.14 31.42
C HIS A 209 11.59 15.60 30.35
N LYS A 210 12.87 15.32 30.58
CA LYS A 210 13.95 15.66 29.63
C LYS A 210 13.82 14.92 28.31
N VAL A 211 13.58 13.60 28.34
CA VAL A 211 13.36 12.79 27.12
C VAL A 211 12.20 13.36 26.31
N LEU A 212 11.08 13.73 26.94
CA LEU A 212 9.93 14.30 26.24
C LEU A 212 10.24 15.67 25.64
N LEU A 213 10.97 16.49 26.38
CA LEU A 213 11.39 17.82 25.91
C LEU A 213 12.31 17.72 24.71
N ASP A 214 13.28 16.82 24.74
CA ASP A 214 14.24 16.61 23.65
C ASP A 214 13.54 16.08 22.39
N ILE A 215 12.62 15.11 22.53
CA ILE A 215 11.80 14.64 21.40
C ILE A 215 11.00 15.79 20.81
N LYS A 216 10.31 16.57 21.63
CA LYS A 216 9.54 17.73 21.19
C LYS A 216 10.39 18.74 20.41
N ASN A 217 11.52 19.13 21.00
CA ASN A 217 12.39 20.17 20.43
C ASN A 217 13.04 19.73 19.11
N GLU A 218 13.45 18.46 19.02
CA GLU A 218 14.20 17.96 17.89
C GLU A 218 13.32 17.44 16.74
N THR A 219 12.09 17.04 17.02
CA THR A 219 11.22 16.38 16.03
C THR A 219 9.87 17.06 15.84
N GLY A 220 9.45 17.93 16.74
CA GLY A 220 8.12 18.52 16.74
C GLY A 220 7.01 17.56 17.20
N LEU A 221 7.32 16.27 17.44
CA LEU A 221 6.34 15.26 17.83
C LEU A 221 5.89 15.47 19.28
N THR A 222 4.59 15.61 19.50
CA THR A 222 3.96 15.82 20.82
C THR A 222 2.61 15.11 20.88
N GLY A 223 2.06 14.94 22.08
CA GLY A 223 0.71 14.37 22.25
C GLY A 223 0.64 12.85 22.30
N PHE A 224 1.71 12.15 21.96
CA PHE A 224 1.78 10.69 22.00
C PHE A 224 1.72 10.12 23.42
N LYS A 225 1.35 8.84 23.53
CA LYS A 225 1.27 8.13 24.83
C LYS A 225 2.65 7.72 25.33
N VAL A 226 2.82 7.75 26.66
CA VAL A 226 4.09 7.43 27.32
C VAL A 226 3.87 6.47 28.47
N PHE A 227 4.54 5.33 28.42
CA PHE A 227 4.52 4.32 29.48
C PHE A 227 5.92 4.13 30.06
N THR A 228 5.97 3.90 31.36
CA THR A 228 7.22 3.61 32.07
C THR A 228 7.11 2.22 32.66
N VAL A 229 7.99 1.31 32.25
CA VAL A 229 7.86 -0.12 32.54
C VAL A 229 9.16 -0.73 33.06
N SER A 230 9.02 -1.86 33.76
CA SER A 230 10.11 -2.76 34.09
C SER A 230 9.78 -4.19 33.62
N ASN A 231 10.45 -4.65 32.60
CA ASN A 231 10.34 -6.02 32.10
C ASN A 231 10.81 -7.03 33.15
N THR A 232 11.91 -6.70 33.87
CA THR A 232 12.49 -7.55 34.93
C THR A 232 11.51 -7.75 36.07
N THR A 233 10.92 -6.64 36.60
CA THR A 233 9.94 -6.69 37.67
C THR A 233 8.70 -7.50 37.25
N TYR A 234 8.22 -7.31 36.03
CA TYR A 234 7.09 -8.07 35.50
C TYR A 234 7.38 -9.58 35.45
N LYS A 235 8.50 -9.96 34.83
CA LYS A 235 8.93 -11.36 34.69
C LYS A 235 9.11 -12.03 36.05
N ASN A 236 9.69 -11.31 37.03
CA ASN A 236 9.80 -11.78 38.43
C ASN A 236 8.44 -11.91 39.09
N GLY A 237 7.49 -11.02 38.81
CA GLY A 237 6.11 -11.12 39.27
C GLY A 237 5.40 -12.36 38.78
N LEU A 238 5.53 -12.65 37.47
CA LEU A 238 4.96 -13.87 36.83
C LEU A 238 5.57 -15.14 37.46
N LYS A 239 6.92 -15.25 37.45
CA LYS A 239 7.62 -16.43 37.99
C LYS A 239 7.28 -16.77 39.43
N ASN A 240 7.05 -15.75 40.24
CA ASN A 240 6.82 -15.91 41.68
C ASN A 240 5.34 -15.74 42.08
N ASN A 241 4.42 -15.61 41.13
CA ASN A 241 2.99 -15.35 41.34
C ASN A 241 2.72 -14.14 42.23
N LYS A 242 3.50 -13.05 42.08
CA LYS A 242 3.43 -11.83 42.89
C LYS A 242 2.69 -10.72 42.14
N ASN A 243 1.37 -10.62 42.31
CA ASN A 243 0.53 -9.61 41.62
C ASN A 243 1.00 -8.17 41.84
N LYS A 244 1.47 -7.82 43.06
CA LYS A 244 2.02 -6.48 43.33
C LYS A 244 3.20 -6.10 42.45
N LEU A 245 4.07 -7.06 42.10
CA LEU A 245 5.18 -6.81 41.19
C LEU A 245 4.68 -6.62 39.77
N ILE A 246 3.69 -7.41 39.35
CA ILE A 246 3.06 -7.28 38.06
C ILE A 246 2.44 -5.90 37.89
N GLU A 247 1.66 -5.44 38.85
CA GLU A 247 1.05 -4.11 38.84
C GLU A 247 2.11 -2.99 38.87
N HIS A 248 3.13 -3.12 39.70
CA HIS A 248 4.18 -2.12 39.84
C HIS A 248 5.08 -2.03 38.59
N SER A 249 5.14 -3.08 37.80
CA SER A 249 5.95 -3.12 36.59
C SER A 249 5.54 -2.10 35.50
N GLY A 250 4.29 -1.67 35.50
CA GLY A 250 3.70 -0.79 34.46
C GLY A 250 3.31 -1.52 33.16
N ILE A 251 3.67 -2.80 33.00
CA ILE A 251 3.35 -3.59 31.80
C ILE A 251 1.84 -3.78 31.66
N LYS A 252 1.12 -4.00 32.79
CA LYS A 252 -0.33 -4.15 32.76
C LYS A 252 -1.03 -2.93 32.18
N LEU A 253 -0.62 -1.71 32.55
CA LEU A 253 -1.19 -0.47 32.02
C LEU A 253 -0.92 -0.30 30.52
N LEU A 254 0.28 -0.69 30.06
CA LEU A 254 0.60 -0.70 28.63
C LEU A 254 -0.27 -1.71 27.88
N HIS A 255 -0.48 -2.89 28.45
CA HIS A 255 -1.32 -3.93 27.83
C HIS A 255 -2.77 -3.48 27.72
N GLU A 256 -3.35 -2.94 28.80
CA GLU A 256 -4.71 -2.38 28.83
C GLU A 256 -4.87 -1.24 27.78
N TYR A 257 -3.85 -0.41 27.60
CA TYR A 257 -3.86 0.61 26.56
C TYR A 257 -3.86 0.00 25.15
N ILE A 258 -3.00 -0.99 24.90
CA ILE A 258 -2.94 -1.69 23.61
C ILE A 258 -4.29 -2.35 23.30
N ASP A 259 -4.90 -3.04 24.26
CA ASP A 259 -6.21 -3.67 24.09
C ASP A 259 -7.30 -2.63 23.77
N SER A 260 -7.32 -1.51 24.49
CA SER A 260 -8.26 -0.43 24.21
C SER A 260 -8.05 0.21 22.84
N PHE A 261 -6.79 0.33 22.42
CA PHE A 261 -6.44 0.85 21.09
C PHE A 261 -6.89 -0.10 19.99
N ILE A 262 -6.69 -1.40 20.15
CA ILE A 262 -7.16 -2.42 19.20
C ILE A 262 -8.68 -2.35 19.05
N MET A 263 -9.42 -2.25 20.17
CA MET A 263 -10.88 -2.16 20.16
C MET A 263 -11.38 -0.88 19.47
N SER A 264 -10.71 0.26 19.65
CA SER A 264 -11.09 1.54 19.05
C SER A 264 -10.68 1.66 17.57
N SER A 265 -9.62 0.96 17.17
CA SER A 265 -9.04 1.07 15.82
C SER A 265 -9.80 0.30 14.74
N ASN A 266 -10.78 -0.53 15.11
CA ASN A 266 -11.50 -1.34 14.12
C ASN A 266 -12.19 -0.49 13.04
N SER A 267 -12.82 0.64 13.40
CA SER A 267 -13.40 1.56 12.41
C SER A 267 -12.35 2.27 11.56
N GLU A 268 -11.26 2.72 12.17
CA GLU A 268 -10.15 3.38 11.46
C GLU A 268 -9.34 2.42 10.57
N ILE A 269 -9.29 1.13 10.94
CA ILE A 269 -8.72 0.10 10.09
C ILE A 269 -9.55 -0.05 8.82
N GLN A 270 -10.87 -0.06 8.94
CA GLN A 270 -11.79 -0.09 7.80
C GLN A 270 -11.61 1.13 6.88
N ASP A 271 -11.55 2.33 7.43
CA ASP A 271 -11.33 3.56 6.66
C ASP A 271 -10.00 3.51 5.89
N ARG A 272 -8.93 3.05 6.54
CA ARG A 272 -7.61 2.88 5.89
C ARG A 272 -7.58 1.82 4.80
N ILE A 273 -8.36 0.76 4.95
CA ILE A 273 -8.52 -0.26 3.92
C ILE A 273 -9.20 0.36 2.71
N CYS A 274 -10.28 1.12 2.94
CA CYS A 274 -10.98 1.84 1.89
C CYS A 274 -10.02 2.80 1.16
N GLU A 275 -9.27 3.64 1.87
CA GLU A 275 -8.27 4.54 1.27
C GLU A 275 -7.22 3.80 0.43
N ARG A 276 -6.73 2.64 0.89
CA ARG A 276 -5.77 1.83 0.13
C ARG A 276 -6.38 1.23 -1.13
N ILE A 277 -7.61 0.74 -1.05
CA ILE A 277 -8.36 0.21 -2.19
C ILE A 277 -8.60 1.33 -3.21
N ASP A 278 -9.05 2.49 -2.76
CA ASP A 278 -9.29 3.66 -3.61
C ASP A 278 -8.02 4.08 -4.35
N LEU A 279 -6.89 4.15 -3.63
CA LEU A 279 -5.59 4.48 -4.21
C LEU A 279 -5.15 3.49 -5.30
N GLU A 280 -5.29 2.18 -5.07
CA GLU A 280 -4.96 1.17 -6.07
C GLU A 280 -5.94 1.17 -7.24
N THR A 281 -7.22 1.45 -6.97
CA THR A 281 -8.27 1.61 -7.99
C THR A 281 -7.96 2.78 -8.93
N GLU A 282 -7.59 3.95 -8.40
CA GLU A 282 -7.18 5.10 -9.20
C GLU A 282 -5.95 4.80 -10.08
N LYS A 283 -4.94 4.13 -9.54
CA LYS A 283 -3.77 3.72 -10.34
C LYS A 283 -4.15 2.81 -11.52
N VAL A 284 -5.15 1.96 -11.35
CA VAL A 284 -5.63 1.10 -12.42
C VAL A 284 -6.44 1.89 -13.44
N LYS A 285 -7.31 2.81 -12.99
CA LYS A 285 -8.05 3.73 -13.87
C LYS A 285 -7.11 4.53 -14.75
N ASP A 286 -6.06 5.13 -14.18
CA ASP A 286 -5.05 5.88 -14.93
C ASP A 286 -4.38 5.02 -16.02
N LYS A 287 -3.97 3.79 -15.68
CA LYS A 287 -3.39 2.86 -16.65
C LYS A 287 -4.34 2.49 -17.78
N LEU A 288 -5.61 2.24 -17.45
CA LEU A 288 -6.64 1.92 -18.45
C LEU A 288 -6.95 3.12 -19.34
N GLN A 289 -6.94 4.33 -18.78
CA GLN A 289 -7.14 5.55 -19.55
C GLN A 289 -5.99 5.78 -20.55
N LEU A 290 -4.75 5.60 -20.13
CA LEU A 290 -3.57 5.68 -21.00
C LEU A 290 -3.65 4.66 -22.16
N LEU A 291 -4.00 3.41 -21.86
CA LEU A 291 -4.19 2.37 -22.89
C LEU A 291 -5.29 2.76 -23.90
N LYS A 292 -6.39 3.33 -23.41
CA LYS A 292 -7.48 3.81 -24.26
C LYS A 292 -7.03 4.93 -25.19
N GLU A 293 -6.23 5.86 -24.70
CA GLU A 293 -5.67 6.96 -25.48
C GLU A 293 -4.70 6.45 -26.57
N GLU A 294 -3.79 5.54 -26.20
CA GLU A 294 -2.86 4.90 -27.14
C GLU A 294 -3.60 4.15 -28.27
N GLN A 295 -4.64 3.38 -27.93
CA GLN A 295 -5.44 2.66 -28.91
C GLN A 295 -6.22 3.62 -29.82
N THR A 296 -6.79 4.69 -29.25
CA THR A 296 -7.51 5.70 -30.00
C THR A 296 -6.60 6.43 -31.01
N GLU A 297 -5.36 6.73 -30.60
CA GLU A 297 -4.39 7.35 -31.50
C GLU A 297 -3.95 6.40 -32.62
N LYS A 298 -3.75 5.13 -32.31
CA LYS A 298 -3.43 4.10 -33.29
C LYS A 298 -4.53 3.96 -34.33
N LEU A 299 -5.80 3.92 -33.91
CA LEU A 299 -6.95 3.88 -34.79
C LEU A 299 -7.02 5.09 -35.71
N LYS A 300 -6.80 6.31 -35.20
CA LYS A 300 -6.77 7.53 -36.05
C LYS A 300 -5.68 7.45 -37.13
N LYS A 301 -4.50 6.91 -36.81
CA LYS A 301 -3.42 6.71 -37.76
C LYS A 301 -3.82 5.71 -38.86
N GLU A 302 -4.45 4.60 -38.50
CA GLU A 302 -4.93 3.59 -39.45
C GLU A 302 -6.06 4.14 -40.32
N GLU A 303 -7.02 4.88 -39.79
CA GLU A 303 -8.07 5.54 -40.57
C GLU A 303 -7.50 6.54 -41.59
N LYS A 304 -6.46 7.29 -41.23
CA LYS A 304 -5.79 8.20 -42.14
C LYS A 304 -5.18 7.45 -43.32
N VAL A 305 -4.46 6.35 -43.10
CA VAL A 305 -3.88 5.51 -44.14
C VAL A 305 -4.96 4.93 -45.02
N ILE A 306 -6.06 4.45 -44.48
CA ILE A 306 -7.19 3.92 -45.25
C ILE A 306 -7.82 5.01 -46.15
N ASN A 307 -7.98 6.22 -45.62
CA ASN A 307 -8.55 7.32 -46.39
C ASN A 307 -7.61 7.80 -47.52
N GLU A 308 -6.31 7.84 -47.27
CA GLU A 308 -5.31 8.12 -48.29
C GLU A 308 -5.33 7.04 -49.41
N PHE A 309 -5.47 5.78 -49.05
CA PHE A 309 -5.57 4.68 -49.99
C PHE A 309 -6.86 4.76 -50.82
N LYS A 310 -8.01 5.08 -50.20
CA LYS A 310 -9.27 5.30 -50.91
C LYS A 310 -9.18 6.46 -51.89
N SER A 311 -8.53 7.57 -51.50
CA SER A 311 -8.31 8.71 -52.41
C SER A 311 -7.52 8.27 -53.66
N ARG A 312 -6.40 7.57 -53.47
CA ARG A 312 -5.59 7.06 -54.60
C ARG A 312 -6.36 6.13 -55.52
N ILE A 313 -7.21 5.25 -54.98
CA ILE A 313 -8.07 4.38 -55.79
C ILE A 313 -9.03 5.23 -56.61
N ASN A 314 -9.67 6.23 -56.06
CA ASN A 314 -10.58 7.13 -56.75
C ASN A 314 -9.86 7.90 -57.87
N ASP A 315 -8.65 8.37 -57.62
CA ASP A 315 -7.84 9.07 -58.63
C ASP A 315 -7.51 8.14 -59.82
N ILE A 316 -7.16 6.89 -59.57
CA ILE A 316 -6.92 5.88 -60.60
C ILE A 316 -8.19 5.58 -61.40
N LEU A 317 -9.33 5.44 -60.72
CA LEU A 317 -10.62 5.20 -61.37
C LEU A 317 -11.00 6.38 -62.25
N ASN A 318 -10.90 7.59 -61.76
CA ASN A 318 -11.18 8.81 -62.51
C ASN A 318 -10.27 8.94 -63.74
N SER A 319 -8.98 8.65 -63.59
CA SER A 319 -8.03 8.63 -64.72
C SER A 319 -8.38 7.59 -65.76
N ARG A 320 -8.83 6.40 -65.37
CA ARG A 320 -9.31 5.36 -66.29
C ARG A 320 -10.59 5.78 -67.01
N PHE A 321 -11.54 6.38 -66.30
CA PHE A 321 -12.76 6.91 -66.94
C PHE A 321 -12.43 7.94 -68.02
N TYR A 322 -11.53 8.87 -67.69
CA TYR A 322 -11.08 9.88 -68.65
C TYR A 322 -10.45 9.28 -69.86
N ILE A 323 -9.60 8.25 -69.70
CA ILE A 323 -8.95 7.56 -70.86
C ILE A 323 -9.99 6.85 -71.72
N ILE A 324 -11.00 6.21 -71.09
CA ILE A 324 -12.08 5.51 -71.84
C ILE A 324 -12.94 6.53 -72.57
N GLU A 325 -13.27 7.66 -71.99
CA GLU A 325 -14.02 8.73 -72.64
C GLU A 325 -13.27 9.30 -73.87
N GLN A 326 -11.99 9.60 -73.70
CA GLN A 326 -11.12 10.04 -74.84
C GLN A 326 -11.01 8.99 -75.95
N ALA A 327 -10.96 7.72 -75.61
CA ALA A 327 -10.92 6.62 -76.59
C ALA A 327 -12.27 6.52 -77.34
N ASN A 328 -13.39 6.66 -76.65
CA ASN A 328 -14.72 6.65 -77.29
C ASN A 328 -14.93 7.87 -78.22
N ASP A 329 -14.49 9.04 -77.81
CA ASP A 329 -14.56 10.26 -78.60
C ASP A 329 -13.73 10.14 -79.90
N ARG A 330 -12.55 9.51 -79.80
CA ARG A 330 -11.73 9.22 -81.01
C ARG A 330 -12.42 8.20 -81.90
N LEU A 331 -12.99 7.13 -81.37
CA LEU A 331 -13.71 6.12 -82.13
C LEU A 331 -14.91 6.74 -82.86
N ASN A 332 -15.71 7.57 -82.18
CA ASN A 332 -16.85 8.25 -82.79
C ASN A 332 -16.40 9.16 -83.94
N ARG A 333 -15.32 9.94 -83.77
CA ARG A 333 -14.77 10.76 -84.90
C ARG A 333 -14.34 9.91 -86.05
N CYS A 334 -13.65 8.80 -85.90
CA CYS A 334 -13.30 7.89 -86.94
C CYS A 334 -14.52 7.29 -87.65
N MET A 335 -15.56 6.95 -86.91
CA MET A 335 -16.82 6.46 -87.43
C MET A 335 -17.54 7.52 -88.28
N ASP A 336 -17.54 8.78 -87.87
CA ASP A 336 -18.11 9.89 -88.64
C ASP A 336 -17.32 10.17 -89.90
N GLU A 337 -15.97 10.12 -89.89
CA GLU A 337 -15.13 10.23 -91.07
C GLU A 337 -15.37 9.09 -92.01
N ILE A 338 -15.49 7.85 -91.56
CA ILE A 338 -15.81 6.70 -92.46
C ILE A 338 -17.21 6.84 -93.04
N SER A 339 -18.16 7.35 -92.30
CA SER A 339 -19.54 7.59 -92.77
C SER A 339 -19.56 8.68 -93.86
N SER A 340 -18.77 9.74 -93.74
CA SER A 340 -18.64 10.79 -94.75
C SER A 340 -17.93 10.38 -96.03
N LEU A 341 -17.11 9.34 -96.00
CA LEU A 341 -16.46 8.76 -97.14
C LEU A 341 -17.33 7.77 -97.92
N ARG A 342 -18.47 7.35 -97.37
CA ARG A 342 -19.44 6.42 -97.97
C ARG A 342 -20.67 7.10 -98.58
N GLY A 343 -20.81 8.36 -98.50
CA GLY A 343 -21.85 9.20 -99.11
C GLY A 343 -21.25 9.90 -100.30
#